data_59d3183f963209acbd7ad87aae5aa3fe
#
_entry.id   59d3183f963209acbd7ad87aae5aa3fe
#
_cell.length_a   1.000
_cell.length_b   1.000
_cell.length_c   1.000
_cell.angle_alpha   90.00
_cell.angle_beta   90.00
_cell.angle_gamma   90.00
#
_symmetry.space_group_name_H-M   'P 1'
#
loop_
_entity.id
_entity.type
_entity.pdbx_description
1 polymer ?
#
loop_
_entity_poly.entity_id
_entity_poly.type
_entity_poly.pdbx_seq_one_letter_code
_entity_poly.pdbx_strand_id
1 'polypeptide(L)'
;LYYRQNLTSIYTYLENRFGENSYKTGAAYFILSRIIGASFRLFLVAGVLHTFVFDPFGIPFWGAVAITIILIFLYTSKSGIKTVVYTDTLQTTFLIAAVILTLIFMINDLNWSLGDTVSNLVNDPNTQIFHWDGNSSNVFWKQFLGGVFIALAMTGLDQDMMQKNLSINSIRNAQKNIYIQMALFIVINVIFLSLGALLYNYVDVKGLDFVGKSDELFSFVAMQHATPIVSVAFIIGLVAAAYSSADSALTALTTSFCVDFLGYERSKPTDIKKRRWVHIGFAFILFITILIFNAINNEAVIKELFRAAGFTYGPLLGLFSFGILTKNKINDKYVVVITLISILLTGIYFYGVPMLVERFEAGFELIIINGFFTYILLHFNSYLHRKKS
;
A
#
# COMPACT_ATOMS: atom_id res chain seq x y z
N LEU A 1 -19.44 -12.08 1.44
CA LEU A 1 -20.19 -11.10 2.20
C LEU A 1 -20.78 -10.04 1.26
N TYR A 2 -19.98 -9.20 0.63
CA TYR A 2 -20.38 -8.03 -0.15
C TYR A 2 -21.31 -8.35 -1.33
N TYR A 3 -21.02 -9.39 -2.13
CA TYR A 3 -21.89 -9.84 -3.21
C TYR A 3 -23.28 -10.28 -2.72
N ARG A 4 -23.35 -10.94 -1.55
CA ARG A 4 -24.64 -11.42 -0.99
C ARG A 4 -25.53 -10.28 -0.51
N GLN A 5 -24.93 -9.13 -0.18
CA GLN A 5 -25.64 -7.95 0.31
C GLN A 5 -25.80 -6.85 -0.75
N ASN A 6 -25.32 -7.10 -1.98
CA ASN A 6 -25.34 -6.13 -3.09
C ASN A 6 -24.78 -4.74 -2.71
N LEU A 7 -23.67 -4.73 -1.96
CA LEU A 7 -23.08 -3.49 -1.47
C LEU A 7 -22.29 -2.76 -2.55
N THR A 8 -22.50 -1.45 -2.66
CA THR A 8 -21.69 -0.56 -3.50
C THR A 8 -20.47 -0.04 -2.76
N SER A 9 -20.62 0.31 -1.48
CA SER A 9 -19.52 0.60 -0.54
C SER A 9 -19.40 -0.56 0.44
N ILE A 10 -18.18 -1.04 0.67
CA ILE A 10 -17.96 -2.12 1.64
C ILE A 10 -18.27 -1.67 3.06
N TYR A 11 -18.16 -0.37 3.33
CA TYR A 11 -18.43 0.20 4.65
C TYR A 11 -19.92 0.28 4.99
N THR A 12 -20.82 0.21 3.99
CA THR A 12 -22.26 0.04 4.21
C THR A 12 -22.57 -1.24 5.02
N TYR A 13 -21.69 -2.23 4.97
CA TYR A 13 -21.78 -3.38 5.86
C TYR A 13 -21.71 -2.99 7.34
N LEU A 14 -20.81 -2.05 7.68
CA LEU A 14 -20.68 -1.56 9.06
C LEU A 14 -21.90 -0.73 9.47
N GLU A 15 -22.47 0.05 8.55
CA GLU A 15 -23.71 0.79 8.76
C GLU A 15 -24.87 -0.16 9.11
N ASN A 16 -25.11 -1.14 8.26
CA ASN A 16 -26.18 -2.12 8.42
C ASN A 16 -26.00 -2.98 9.68
N ARG A 17 -24.76 -3.17 10.12
CA ARG A 17 -24.42 -4.04 11.24
C ARG A 17 -24.40 -3.34 12.58
N PHE A 18 -23.96 -2.08 12.62
CA PHE A 18 -23.66 -1.35 13.83
C PHE A 18 -24.29 0.05 13.86
N GLY A 19 -24.23 0.80 12.75
CA GLY A 19 -24.77 2.15 12.62
C GLY A 19 -23.85 3.10 11.86
N GLU A 20 -24.30 4.36 11.77
CA GLU A 20 -23.67 5.41 10.97
C GLU A 20 -22.25 5.78 11.44
N ASN A 21 -22.00 5.78 12.77
CA ASN A 21 -20.67 6.11 13.27
C ASN A 21 -19.64 5.04 12.88
N SER A 22 -20.00 3.75 12.91
CA SER A 22 -19.15 2.67 12.44
C SER A 22 -18.88 2.77 10.95
N TYR A 23 -19.86 3.12 10.13
CA TYR A 23 -19.73 3.38 8.70
C TYR A 23 -18.72 4.49 8.43
N LYS A 24 -18.96 5.67 9.01
CA LYS A 24 -18.08 6.85 8.83
C LYS A 24 -16.67 6.60 9.37
N THR A 25 -16.55 5.88 10.48
CA THR A 25 -15.26 5.48 11.03
C THR A 25 -14.49 4.60 10.05
N GLY A 26 -15.14 3.59 9.46
CA GLY A 26 -14.53 2.73 8.46
C GLY A 26 -14.07 3.52 7.22
N ALA A 27 -14.91 4.39 6.70
CA ALA A 27 -14.58 5.25 5.56
C ALA A 27 -13.43 6.23 5.88
N ALA A 28 -13.38 6.78 7.10
CA ALA A 28 -12.30 7.68 7.53
C ALA A 28 -10.95 6.94 7.61
N TYR A 29 -10.91 5.74 8.16
CA TYR A 29 -9.68 4.93 8.19
C TYR A 29 -9.21 4.53 6.80
N PHE A 30 -10.14 4.23 5.88
CA PHE A 30 -9.79 3.99 4.48
C PHE A 30 -9.14 5.21 3.84
N ILE A 31 -9.76 6.40 3.99
CA ILE A 31 -9.22 7.65 3.43
C ILE A 31 -7.82 7.90 3.99
N LEU A 32 -7.63 7.79 5.30
CA LEU A 32 -6.33 7.97 5.94
C LEU A 32 -5.28 6.98 5.43
N SER A 33 -5.62 5.70 5.40
CA SER A 33 -4.74 4.63 4.88
C SER A 33 -4.34 4.88 3.43
N ARG A 34 -5.31 5.33 2.63
CA ARG A 34 -5.09 5.54 1.19
C ARG A 34 -4.24 6.77 0.92
N ILE A 35 -4.41 7.86 1.67
CA ILE A 35 -3.54 9.04 1.61
C ILE A 35 -2.09 8.62 1.92
N ILE A 36 -1.87 7.96 3.05
CA ILE A 36 -0.53 7.54 3.48
C ILE A 36 0.08 6.59 2.45
N GLY A 37 -0.64 5.53 2.07
CA GLY A 37 -0.13 4.51 1.14
C GLY A 37 0.17 5.03 -0.26
N ALA A 38 -0.64 5.95 -0.78
CA ALA A 38 -0.39 6.58 -2.08
C ALA A 38 0.79 7.56 -2.00
N SER A 39 0.88 8.34 -0.93
CA SER A 39 1.96 9.30 -0.73
C SER A 39 3.33 8.62 -0.60
N PHE A 40 3.44 7.48 0.10
CA PHE A 40 4.70 6.73 0.17
C PHE A 40 5.18 6.24 -1.21
N ARG A 41 4.27 5.71 -2.03
CA ARG A 41 4.63 5.25 -3.38
C ARG A 41 5.05 6.41 -4.29
N LEU A 42 4.29 7.52 -4.24
CA LEU A 42 4.63 8.71 -5.01
C LEU A 42 5.92 9.37 -4.53
N PHE A 43 6.23 9.31 -3.23
CA PHE A 43 7.47 9.79 -2.67
C PHE A 43 8.68 9.09 -3.29
N LEU A 44 8.66 7.75 -3.38
CA LEU A 44 9.74 6.99 -4.02
C LEU A 44 9.95 7.41 -5.47
N VAL A 45 8.88 7.48 -6.23
CA VAL A 45 8.96 7.83 -7.65
C VAL A 45 9.40 9.28 -7.85
N ALA A 46 8.84 10.21 -7.07
CA ALA A 46 9.24 11.62 -7.11
C ALA A 46 10.72 11.80 -6.72
N GLY A 47 11.24 10.99 -5.78
CA GLY A 47 12.65 10.97 -5.42
C GLY A 47 13.55 10.61 -6.59
N VAL A 48 13.25 9.49 -7.27
CA VAL A 48 14.02 9.06 -8.44
C VAL A 48 13.92 10.07 -9.59
N LEU A 49 12.70 10.56 -9.89
CA LEU A 49 12.51 11.57 -10.91
C LEU A 49 13.23 12.88 -10.58
N HIS A 50 13.24 13.29 -9.31
CA HIS A 50 14.00 14.44 -8.87
C HIS A 50 15.48 14.22 -9.14
N THR A 51 16.07 13.17 -8.62
CA THR A 51 17.53 12.93 -8.71
C THR A 51 18.02 12.79 -10.16
N PHE A 52 17.30 12.06 -11.00
CA PHE A 52 17.82 11.71 -12.33
C PHE A 52 17.21 12.51 -13.51
N VAL A 53 16.07 13.18 -13.27
CA VAL A 53 15.38 13.90 -14.35
C VAL A 53 15.30 15.40 -14.09
N PHE A 54 14.97 15.82 -12.87
CA PHE A 54 14.65 17.23 -12.58
C PHE A 54 15.81 18.02 -11.97
N ASP A 55 16.66 17.40 -11.15
CA ASP A 55 17.79 18.05 -10.50
C ASP A 55 18.82 18.60 -11.51
N PRO A 56 19.15 17.93 -12.64
CA PRO A 56 19.99 18.47 -13.67
C PRO A 56 19.48 19.79 -14.29
N PHE A 57 18.19 20.07 -14.17
CA PHE A 57 17.56 21.33 -14.59
C PHE A 57 17.38 22.34 -13.44
N GLY A 58 17.91 22.05 -12.25
CA GLY A 58 17.80 22.91 -11.07
C GLY A 58 16.38 22.95 -10.45
N ILE A 59 15.52 21.96 -10.75
CA ILE A 59 14.17 21.89 -10.20
C ILE A 59 14.23 21.23 -8.81
N PRO A 60 13.82 21.92 -7.73
CA PRO A 60 13.86 21.38 -6.39
C PRO A 60 12.85 20.23 -6.21
N PHE A 61 13.03 19.39 -5.16
CA PHE A 61 12.19 18.22 -4.90
C PHE A 61 10.68 18.53 -4.89
N TRP A 62 10.28 19.63 -4.23
CA TRP A 62 8.87 20.04 -4.21
C TRP A 62 8.33 20.35 -5.62
N GLY A 63 9.18 20.88 -6.51
CA GLY A 63 8.83 21.12 -7.91
C GLY A 63 8.62 19.82 -8.68
N ALA A 64 9.49 18.82 -8.49
CA ALA A 64 9.34 17.50 -9.06
C ALA A 64 8.03 16.80 -8.60
N VAL A 65 7.71 16.89 -7.29
CA VAL A 65 6.44 16.39 -6.73
C VAL A 65 5.25 17.11 -7.33
N ALA A 66 5.30 18.46 -7.44
CA ALA A 66 4.21 19.24 -8.01
C ALA A 66 3.94 18.86 -9.47
N ILE A 67 4.99 18.77 -10.29
CA ILE A 67 4.88 18.36 -11.72
C ILE A 67 4.27 16.97 -11.80
N THR A 68 4.76 16.01 -11.02
CA THR A 68 4.25 14.64 -11.01
C THR A 68 2.76 14.60 -10.67
N ILE A 69 2.33 15.29 -9.62
CA ILE A 69 0.91 15.33 -9.21
C ILE A 69 0.03 16.05 -10.23
N ILE A 70 0.51 17.14 -10.82
CA ILE A 70 -0.22 17.86 -11.86
C ILE A 70 -0.44 16.96 -13.10
N LEU A 71 0.58 16.23 -13.53
CA LEU A 71 0.46 15.30 -14.65
C LEU A 71 -0.53 14.18 -14.37
N ILE A 72 -0.49 13.59 -13.15
CA ILE A 72 -1.46 12.61 -12.69
C ILE A 72 -2.87 13.20 -12.71
N PHE A 73 -3.05 14.40 -12.14
CA PHE A 73 -4.35 15.07 -12.09
C PHE A 73 -4.92 15.34 -13.49
N LEU A 74 -4.10 15.82 -14.42
CA LEU A 74 -4.52 16.08 -15.80
C LEU A 74 -4.99 14.80 -16.50
N TYR A 75 -4.27 13.70 -16.28
CA TYR A 75 -4.60 12.41 -16.85
C TYR A 75 -5.89 11.84 -16.22
N THR A 76 -6.01 11.86 -14.89
CA THR A 76 -7.15 11.27 -14.16
C THR A 76 -8.45 12.03 -14.35
N SER A 77 -8.38 13.36 -14.54
CA SER A 77 -9.55 14.23 -14.64
C SER A 77 -10.49 13.90 -15.81
N LYS A 78 -10.00 13.19 -16.82
CA LYS A 78 -10.74 12.81 -18.04
C LYS A 78 -10.92 11.29 -18.19
N SER A 79 -10.29 10.46 -17.34
CA SER A 79 -10.26 9.01 -17.49
C SER A 79 -11.52 8.36 -16.95
N GLY A 80 -12.11 7.44 -17.72
CA GLY A 80 -13.15 6.52 -17.25
C GLY A 80 -12.53 5.19 -16.77
N ILE A 81 -13.29 4.38 -16.03
CA ILE A 81 -12.83 3.08 -15.48
C ILE A 81 -12.23 2.18 -16.57
N LYS A 82 -12.78 2.18 -17.79
CA LYS A 82 -12.22 1.39 -18.91
C LYS A 82 -10.82 1.84 -19.30
N THR A 83 -10.58 3.14 -19.35
CA THR A 83 -9.28 3.71 -19.72
C THR A 83 -8.24 3.33 -18.67
N VAL A 84 -8.59 3.40 -17.39
CA VAL A 84 -7.72 3.01 -16.26
C VAL A 84 -7.27 1.55 -16.39
N VAL A 85 -8.18 0.60 -16.71
CA VAL A 85 -7.81 -0.82 -16.85
C VAL A 85 -6.82 -1.05 -18.00
N TYR A 86 -7.01 -0.38 -19.16
CA TYR A 86 -6.07 -0.52 -20.28
C TYR A 86 -4.70 0.09 -19.97
N THR A 87 -4.68 1.25 -19.34
CA THR A 87 -3.43 1.91 -18.97
C THR A 87 -2.71 1.13 -17.87
N ASP A 88 -3.42 0.59 -16.87
CA ASP A 88 -2.84 -0.28 -15.84
C ASP A 88 -2.15 -1.51 -16.43
N THR A 89 -2.77 -2.14 -17.45
CA THR A 89 -2.17 -3.29 -18.14
C THR A 89 -0.89 -2.89 -18.86
N LEU A 90 -0.91 -1.79 -19.61
CA LEU A 90 0.27 -1.28 -20.34
C LEU A 90 1.39 -0.91 -19.36
N GLN A 91 1.05 -0.21 -18.29
CA GLN A 91 1.97 0.21 -17.24
C GLN A 91 2.64 -0.96 -16.55
N THR A 92 1.86 -1.99 -16.17
CA THR A 92 2.41 -3.21 -15.59
C THR A 92 3.35 -3.94 -16.55
N THR A 93 3.03 -3.95 -17.84
CA THR A 93 3.89 -4.53 -18.87
C THR A 93 5.24 -3.81 -18.95
N PHE A 94 5.24 -2.48 -18.97
CA PHE A 94 6.49 -1.71 -18.97
C PHE A 94 7.32 -1.90 -17.71
N LEU A 95 6.66 -1.97 -16.54
CA LEU A 95 7.35 -2.22 -15.28
C LEU A 95 8.04 -3.58 -15.27
N ILE A 96 7.33 -4.63 -15.68
CA ILE A 96 7.89 -5.99 -15.75
C ILE A 96 9.00 -6.06 -16.80
N ALA A 97 8.82 -5.41 -17.95
CA ALA A 97 9.85 -5.34 -18.98
C ALA A 97 11.13 -4.65 -18.48
N ALA A 98 11.00 -3.56 -17.73
CA ALA A 98 12.14 -2.86 -17.13
C ALA A 98 12.92 -3.79 -16.16
N VAL A 99 12.21 -4.53 -15.32
CA VAL A 99 12.81 -5.50 -14.38
C VAL A 99 13.54 -6.60 -15.13
N ILE A 100 12.91 -7.21 -16.13
CA ILE A 100 13.52 -8.29 -16.93
C ILE A 100 14.74 -7.79 -17.68
N LEU A 101 14.68 -6.62 -18.31
CA LEU A 101 15.81 -6.04 -19.01
C LEU A 101 16.98 -5.75 -18.07
N THR A 102 16.72 -5.29 -16.86
CA THR A 102 17.75 -5.06 -15.85
C THR A 102 18.39 -6.37 -15.39
N LEU A 103 17.60 -7.41 -15.14
CA LEU A 103 18.11 -8.75 -14.80
C LEU A 103 19.02 -9.29 -15.90
N ILE A 104 18.56 -9.25 -17.16
CA ILE A 104 19.34 -9.70 -18.32
C ILE A 104 20.64 -8.90 -18.43
N PHE A 105 20.57 -7.59 -18.26
CA PHE A 105 21.75 -6.73 -18.29
C PHE A 105 22.77 -7.13 -17.24
N MET A 106 22.37 -7.25 -15.96
CA MET A 106 23.28 -7.60 -14.87
C MET A 106 23.92 -8.99 -15.04
N ILE A 107 23.11 -9.99 -15.41
CA ILE A 107 23.59 -11.36 -15.65
C ILE A 107 24.65 -11.38 -16.76
N ASN A 108 24.39 -10.68 -17.87
CA ASN A 108 25.32 -10.59 -18.99
C ASN A 108 26.60 -9.82 -18.62
N ASP A 109 26.48 -8.71 -17.88
CA ASP A 109 27.61 -7.87 -17.50
C ASP A 109 28.49 -8.53 -16.43
N LEU A 110 27.92 -9.41 -15.59
CA LEU A 110 28.66 -10.28 -14.66
C LEU A 110 29.28 -11.51 -15.36
N ASN A 111 28.95 -11.76 -16.64
CA ASN A 111 29.29 -12.97 -17.36
C ASN A 111 28.83 -14.26 -16.64
N TRP A 112 27.72 -14.22 -15.97
CA TRP A 112 27.13 -15.37 -15.28
C TRP A 112 26.19 -16.14 -16.21
N SER A 113 26.19 -17.48 -16.07
CA SER A 113 25.12 -18.30 -16.61
C SER A 113 23.87 -18.22 -15.72
N LEU A 114 22.72 -18.66 -16.22
CA LEU A 114 21.52 -18.80 -15.38
C LEU A 114 21.75 -19.73 -14.17
N GLY A 115 22.57 -20.78 -14.35
CA GLY A 115 22.95 -21.68 -13.26
C GLY A 115 23.78 -20.98 -12.20
N ASP A 116 24.79 -20.21 -12.59
CA ASP A 116 25.62 -19.41 -11.67
C ASP A 116 24.75 -18.38 -10.92
N THR A 117 23.83 -17.70 -11.63
CA THR A 117 22.93 -16.73 -11.03
C THR A 117 22.07 -17.35 -9.93
N VAL A 118 21.43 -18.50 -10.22
CA VAL A 118 20.61 -19.21 -9.24
C VAL A 118 21.45 -19.70 -8.07
N SER A 119 22.64 -20.27 -8.35
CA SER A 119 23.55 -20.76 -7.30
C SER A 119 24.02 -19.64 -6.37
N ASN A 120 24.43 -18.51 -6.93
CA ASN A 120 24.85 -17.34 -6.14
C ASN A 120 23.69 -16.78 -5.30
N LEU A 121 22.49 -16.64 -5.89
CA LEU A 121 21.32 -16.18 -5.15
C LEU A 121 20.92 -17.12 -4.01
N VAL A 122 20.93 -18.44 -4.23
CA VAL A 122 20.56 -19.43 -3.20
C VAL A 122 21.56 -19.45 -2.04
N ASN A 123 22.84 -19.22 -2.32
CA ASN A 123 23.90 -19.23 -1.32
C ASN A 123 24.15 -17.87 -0.66
N ASP A 124 23.48 -16.81 -1.10
CA ASP A 124 23.63 -15.47 -0.54
C ASP A 124 22.91 -15.39 0.83
N PRO A 125 23.59 -14.97 1.90
CA PRO A 125 22.97 -14.75 3.21
C PRO A 125 21.76 -13.79 3.18
N ASN A 126 21.76 -12.83 2.26
CA ASN A 126 20.67 -11.87 2.10
C ASN A 126 19.37 -12.50 1.54
N THR A 127 19.43 -13.71 1.00
CA THR A 127 18.26 -14.44 0.50
C THR A 127 17.67 -15.42 1.50
N GLN A 128 18.16 -15.42 2.75
CA GLN A 128 17.60 -16.25 3.80
C GLN A 128 16.15 -15.87 4.08
N ILE A 129 15.23 -16.81 3.88
CA ILE A 129 13.78 -16.60 4.06
C ILE A 129 13.34 -16.87 5.52
N PHE A 130 13.95 -17.87 6.16
CA PHE A 130 13.54 -18.34 7.48
C PHE A 130 14.45 -17.79 8.56
N HIS A 131 13.97 -16.77 9.28
CA HIS A 131 14.61 -16.22 10.46
C HIS A 131 13.81 -16.65 11.70
N TRP A 132 14.49 -17.18 12.72
CA TRP A 132 13.86 -17.79 13.90
C TRP A 132 14.08 -16.99 15.19
N ASP A 133 14.86 -15.93 15.17
CA ASP A 133 15.03 -15.05 16.33
C ASP A 133 13.72 -14.32 16.64
N GLY A 134 13.07 -14.73 17.72
CA GLY A 134 11.75 -14.23 18.13
C GLY A 134 11.70 -12.73 18.45
N ASN A 135 12.84 -12.11 18.74
CA ASN A 135 12.92 -10.69 19.05
C ASN A 135 13.03 -9.81 17.79
N SER A 136 13.51 -10.35 16.69
CA SER A 136 13.64 -9.63 15.43
C SER A 136 12.28 -9.32 14.80
N SER A 137 12.19 -8.17 14.11
CA SER A 137 11.04 -7.84 13.24
C SER A 137 10.90 -8.82 12.07
N ASN A 138 12.00 -9.45 11.65
CA ASN A 138 12.07 -10.32 10.48
C ASN A 138 11.77 -11.80 10.80
N VAL A 139 11.44 -12.15 12.04
CA VAL A 139 11.13 -13.54 12.38
C VAL A 139 9.97 -14.07 11.54
N PHE A 140 10.12 -15.30 11.04
CA PHE A 140 9.20 -15.91 10.07
C PHE A 140 7.72 -15.79 10.48
N TRP A 141 7.38 -16.10 11.74
CA TRP A 141 5.98 -16.08 12.17
C TRP A 141 5.36 -14.69 12.21
N LYS A 142 6.10 -13.64 12.59
CA LYS A 142 5.63 -12.25 12.54
C LYS A 142 5.37 -11.82 11.09
N GLN A 143 6.31 -12.16 10.19
CA GLN A 143 6.20 -11.84 8.77
C GLN A 143 5.07 -12.61 8.11
N PHE A 144 4.96 -13.92 8.35
CA PHE A 144 3.93 -14.76 7.74
C PHE A 144 2.52 -14.39 8.22
N LEU A 145 2.30 -14.36 9.53
CA LEU A 145 0.99 -14.00 10.08
C LEU A 145 0.63 -12.54 9.78
N GLY A 146 1.58 -11.62 9.97
CA GLY A 146 1.39 -10.21 9.60
C GLY A 146 1.02 -10.06 8.14
N GLY A 147 1.75 -10.73 7.23
CA GLY A 147 1.49 -10.74 5.80
C GLY A 147 0.09 -11.26 5.43
N VAL A 148 -0.36 -12.37 6.06
CA VAL A 148 -1.72 -12.90 5.87
C VAL A 148 -2.78 -11.86 6.24
N PHE A 149 -2.66 -11.23 7.41
CA PHE A 149 -3.65 -10.24 7.86
C PHE A 149 -3.56 -8.92 7.09
N ILE A 150 -2.36 -8.51 6.68
CA ILE A 150 -2.17 -7.36 5.77
C ILE A 150 -2.86 -7.64 4.43
N ALA A 151 -2.66 -8.81 3.83
CA ALA A 151 -3.31 -9.18 2.58
C ALA A 151 -4.83 -9.22 2.71
N LEU A 152 -5.36 -9.79 3.80
CA LEU A 152 -6.79 -9.78 4.10
C LEU A 152 -7.34 -8.36 4.24
N ALA A 153 -6.67 -7.49 4.97
CA ALA A 153 -7.13 -6.13 5.22
C ALA A 153 -7.01 -5.25 3.98
N MET A 154 -5.84 -5.21 3.35
CA MET A 154 -5.58 -4.35 2.18
C MET A 154 -6.27 -4.83 0.89
N THR A 155 -6.78 -6.08 0.85
CA THR A 155 -7.58 -6.57 -0.28
C THR A 155 -9.07 -6.58 0.06
N GLY A 156 -9.44 -7.11 1.22
CA GLY A 156 -10.84 -7.35 1.58
C GLY A 156 -11.53 -6.18 2.26
N LEU A 157 -10.78 -5.29 2.91
CA LEU A 157 -11.31 -4.13 3.65
C LEU A 157 -10.91 -2.81 2.99
N ASP A 158 -10.32 -2.85 1.78
CA ASP A 158 -9.99 -1.69 0.97
C ASP A 158 -11.05 -1.47 -0.11
N GLN A 159 -11.67 -0.29 -0.11
CA GLN A 159 -12.76 0.04 -1.03
C GLN A 159 -12.31 0.05 -2.50
N ASP A 160 -11.09 0.51 -2.80
CA ASP A 160 -10.59 0.56 -4.18
C ASP A 160 -10.41 -0.84 -4.76
N MET A 161 -9.79 -1.74 -3.98
CA MET A 161 -9.58 -3.13 -4.40
C MET A 161 -10.91 -3.89 -4.54
N MET A 162 -11.81 -3.70 -3.57
CA MET A 162 -13.11 -4.37 -3.59
C MET A 162 -14.05 -3.81 -4.65
N GLN A 163 -14.02 -2.52 -4.95
CA GLN A 163 -14.84 -1.92 -6.01
C GLN A 163 -14.50 -2.51 -7.38
N LYS A 164 -13.22 -2.74 -7.67
CA LYS A 164 -12.77 -3.41 -8.89
C LYS A 164 -13.31 -4.84 -8.97
N ASN A 165 -13.22 -5.60 -7.88
CA ASN A 165 -13.76 -6.96 -7.82
C ASN A 165 -15.30 -7.00 -7.92
N LEU A 166 -16.00 -6.09 -7.24
CA LEU A 166 -17.46 -6.00 -7.25
C LEU A 166 -18.03 -5.55 -8.62
N SER A 167 -17.20 -4.96 -9.49
CA SER A 167 -17.59 -4.65 -10.88
C SER A 167 -17.73 -5.90 -11.78
N ILE A 168 -17.25 -7.06 -11.33
CA ILE A 168 -17.34 -8.33 -12.03
C ILE A 168 -18.76 -8.92 -11.83
N ASN A 169 -19.43 -9.31 -12.90
CA ASN A 169 -20.85 -9.68 -12.88
C ASN A 169 -21.22 -10.95 -12.07
N SER A 170 -20.24 -11.76 -11.66
CA SER A 170 -20.54 -12.97 -10.87
C SER A 170 -19.48 -13.24 -9.81
N ILE A 171 -19.92 -13.76 -8.66
CA ILE A 171 -19.03 -14.14 -7.55
C ILE A 171 -17.99 -15.18 -7.99
N ARG A 172 -18.37 -16.14 -8.86
CA ARG A 172 -17.45 -17.17 -9.36
C ARG A 172 -16.32 -16.57 -10.18
N ASN A 173 -16.64 -15.62 -11.05
CA ASN A 173 -15.64 -14.93 -11.87
C ASN A 173 -14.76 -14.01 -11.03
N ALA A 174 -15.32 -13.32 -10.03
CA ALA A 174 -14.56 -12.52 -9.09
C ALA A 174 -13.58 -13.38 -8.28
N GLN A 175 -14.00 -14.54 -7.77
CA GLN A 175 -13.11 -15.48 -7.09
C GLN A 175 -12.01 -16.00 -8.01
N LYS A 176 -12.36 -16.40 -9.25
CA LYS A 176 -11.37 -16.84 -10.25
C LYS A 176 -10.34 -15.73 -10.53
N ASN A 177 -10.78 -14.49 -10.67
CA ASN A 177 -9.89 -13.34 -10.84
C ASN A 177 -8.90 -13.19 -9.67
N ILE A 178 -9.39 -13.29 -8.42
CA ILE A 178 -8.53 -13.21 -7.22
C ILE A 178 -7.51 -14.36 -7.21
N TYR A 179 -7.90 -15.60 -7.50
CA TYR A 179 -6.95 -16.73 -7.54
C TYR A 179 -5.87 -16.57 -8.61
N ILE A 180 -6.25 -16.14 -9.83
CA ILE A 180 -5.29 -15.87 -10.90
C ILE A 180 -4.34 -14.73 -10.47
N GLN A 181 -4.88 -13.65 -9.91
CA GLN A 181 -4.09 -12.52 -9.43
C GLN A 181 -3.09 -12.97 -8.35
N MET A 182 -3.50 -13.81 -7.40
CA MET A 182 -2.60 -14.32 -6.36
C MET A 182 -1.50 -15.21 -6.94
N ALA A 183 -1.81 -16.07 -7.90
CA ALA A 183 -0.80 -16.89 -8.56
C ALA A 183 0.23 -16.04 -9.32
N LEU A 184 -0.22 -15.04 -10.08
CA LEU A 184 0.66 -14.10 -10.77
C LEU A 184 1.49 -13.26 -9.77
N PHE A 185 0.90 -12.86 -8.65
CA PHE A 185 1.57 -12.10 -7.62
C PHE A 185 2.75 -12.86 -7.01
N ILE A 186 2.64 -14.18 -6.79
CA ILE A 186 3.74 -15.03 -6.31
C ILE A 186 4.90 -14.99 -7.31
N VAL A 187 4.63 -15.22 -8.60
CA VAL A 187 5.67 -15.22 -9.65
C VAL A 187 6.37 -13.87 -9.73
N ILE A 188 5.58 -12.79 -9.75
CA ILE A 188 6.11 -11.42 -9.82
C ILE A 188 6.97 -11.10 -8.60
N ASN A 189 6.54 -11.48 -7.38
CA ASN A 189 7.33 -11.26 -6.17
C ASN A 189 8.67 -12.01 -6.21
N VAL A 190 8.70 -13.26 -6.69
CA VAL A 190 9.96 -13.99 -6.85
C VAL A 190 10.91 -13.25 -7.78
N ILE A 191 10.42 -12.73 -8.91
CA ILE A 191 11.23 -11.96 -9.87
C ILE A 191 11.79 -10.69 -9.22
N PHE A 192 10.95 -9.93 -8.49
CA PHE A 192 11.40 -8.69 -7.85
C PHE A 192 12.37 -8.93 -6.69
N LEU A 193 12.14 -9.98 -5.89
CA LEU A 193 13.08 -10.35 -4.82
C LEU A 193 14.42 -10.81 -5.37
N SER A 194 14.40 -11.60 -6.46
CA SER A 194 15.61 -11.99 -7.17
C SER A 194 16.36 -10.79 -7.74
N LEU A 195 15.63 -9.80 -8.29
CA LEU A 195 16.24 -8.54 -8.72
C LEU A 195 16.92 -7.83 -7.54
N GLY A 196 16.24 -7.71 -6.40
CA GLY A 196 16.80 -7.06 -5.20
C GLY A 196 18.11 -7.72 -4.75
N ALA A 197 18.11 -9.04 -4.61
CA ALA A 197 19.32 -9.79 -4.23
C ALA A 197 20.43 -9.65 -5.28
N LEU A 198 20.10 -9.75 -6.58
CA LEU A 198 21.09 -9.60 -7.64
C LEU A 198 21.68 -8.17 -7.71
N LEU A 199 20.92 -7.15 -7.36
CA LEU A 199 21.43 -5.77 -7.29
C LEU A 199 22.54 -5.63 -6.24
N TYR A 200 22.37 -6.20 -5.03
CA TYR A 200 23.43 -6.23 -4.02
C TYR A 200 24.66 -6.99 -4.51
N ASN A 201 24.48 -8.20 -5.05
CA ASN A 201 25.56 -8.98 -5.61
C ASN A 201 26.29 -8.23 -6.75
N TYR A 202 25.55 -7.54 -7.60
CA TYR A 202 26.12 -6.77 -8.70
C TYR A 202 27.03 -5.64 -8.20
N VAL A 203 26.57 -4.89 -7.21
CA VAL A 203 27.35 -3.80 -6.59
C VAL A 203 28.63 -4.35 -5.94
N ASP A 204 28.52 -5.45 -5.19
CA ASP A 204 29.64 -6.07 -4.48
C ASP A 204 30.68 -6.63 -5.48
N VAL A 205 30.26 -7.40 -6.48
CA VAL A 205 31.16 -8.02 -7.46
C VAL A 205 31.86 -6.97 -8.34
N LYS A 206 31.12 -5.90 -8.71
CA LYS A 206 31.70 -4.80 -9.51
C LYS A 206 32.50 -3.79 -8.67
N GLY A 207 32.49 -3.91 -7.34
CA GLY A 207 33.18 -2.97 -6.43
C GLY A 207 32.64 -1.55 -6.53
N LEU A 208 31.32 -1.40 -6.70
CA LEU A 208 30.69 -0.08 -6.82
C LEU A 208 30.46 0.53 -5.43
N ASP A 209 30.89 1.76 -5.25
CA ASP A 209 30.66 2.51 -4.00
C ASP A 209 29.22 3.06 -3.97
N PHE A 210 28.30 2.26 -3.44
CA PHE A 210 26.93 2.69 -3.22
C PHE A 210 26.77 3.31 -1.82
N VAL A 211 26.51 4.61 -1.78
CA VAL A 211 26.20 5.36 -0.55
C VAL A 211 24.77 5.88 -0.68
N GLY A 212 23.81 5.13 -0.14
CA GLY A 212 22.40 5.51 -0.23
C GLY A 212 21.49 4.55 0.54
N LYS A 213 20.18 4.84 0.50
CA LYS A 213 19.16 3.96 1.08
C LYS A 213 18.93 2.75 0.18
N SER A 214 18.52 1.61 0.75
CA SER A 214 18.18 0.40 -0.02
C SER A 214 17.17 0.65 -1.15
N ASP A 215 16.24 1.60 -0.95
CA ASP A 215 15.24 1.99 -1.95
C ASP A 215 15.84 2.68 -3.18
N GLU A 216 17.08 3.18 -3.09
CA GLU A 216 17.78 3.88 -4.16
C GLU A 216 18.69 2.97 -4.99
N LEU A 217 18.94 1.74 -4.53
CA LEU A 217 19.90 0.81 -5.13
C LEU A 217 19.53 0.47 -6.58
N PHE A 218 18.25 0.17 -6.86
CA PHE A 218 17.81 -0.14 -8.22
C PHE A 218 18.00 1.05 -9.16
N SER A 219 17.62 2.26 -8.73
CA SER A 219 17.81 3.46 -9.53
C SER A 219 19.29 3.79 -9.76
N PHE A 220 20.15 3.58 -8.75
CA PHE A 220 21.58 3.74 -8.86
C PHE A 220 22.16 2.83 -9.97
N VAL A 221 21.87 1.54 -9.93
CA VAL A 221 22.36 0.60 -10.95
C VAL A 221 21.76 0.89 -12.32
N ALA A 222 20.43 1.09 -12.40
CA ALA A 222 19.73 1.29 -13.66
C ALA A 222 20.11 2.61 -14.38
N MET A 223 20.40 3.67 -13.63
CA MET A 223 20.66 4.99 -14.21
C MET A 223 22.14 5.32 -14.40
N GLN A 224 23.03 4.75 -13.56
CA GLN A 224 24.44 5.12 -13.60
C GLN A 224 25.34 4.03 -14.19
N HIS A 225 24.92 2.75 -14.11
CA HIS A 225 25.78 1.62 -14.50
C HIS A 225 25.20 0.76 -15.61
N ALA A 226 23.91 0.87 -15.93
CA ALA A 226 23.28 0.09 -16.97
C ALA A 226 23.39 0.75 -18.36
N THR A 227 23.00 -0.02 -19.39
CA THR A 227 22.92 0.52 -20.75
C THR A 227 21.76 1.53 -20.89
N PRO A 228 21.84 2.50 -21.84
CA PRO A 228 20.78 3.48 -22.04
C PRO A 228 19.38 2.89 -22.25
N ILE A 229 19.30 1.70 -22.85
CA ILE A 229 18.02 0.98 -23.05
C ILE A 229 17.41 0.59 -21.70
N VAL A 230 18.22 0.08 -20.77
CA VAL A 230 17.78 -0.29 -19.42
C VAL A 230 17.37 0.96 -18.64
N SER A 231 18.15 2.04 -18.70
CA SER A 231 17.84 3.31 -18.02
C SER A 231 16.50 3.90 -18.50
N VAL A 232 16.26 3.94 -19.82
CA VAL A 232 15.00 4.41 -20.38
C VAL A 232 13.83 3.51 -19.99
N ALA A 233 14.01 2.17 -20.08
CA ALA A 233 12.98 1.22 -19.67
C ALA A 233 12.65 1.36 -18.18
N PHE A 234 13.66 1.56 -17.33
CA PHE A 234 13.49 1.78 -15.88
C PHE A 234 12.65 3.03 -15.61
N ILE A 235 12.98 4.19 -16.21
CA ILE A 235 12.22 5.43 -16.02
C ILE A 235 10.78 5.27 -16.50
N ILE A 236 10.55 4.68 -17.67
CA ILE A 236 9.20 4.44 -18.18
C ILE A 236 8.42 3.52 -17.25
N GLY A 237 9.02 2.41 -16.80
CA GLY A 237 8.41 1.47 -15.86
C GLY A 237 8.08 2.12 -14.52
N LEU A 238 8.99 2.95 -13.99
CA LEU A 238 8.82 3.67 -12.73
C LEU A 238 7.68 4.70 -12.82
N VAL A 239 7.68 5.53 -13.85
CA VAL A 239 6.61 6.53 -14.10
C VAL A 239 5.26 5.83 -14.28
N ALA A 240 5.26 4.75 -15.05
CA ALA A 240 4.07 3.94 -15.26
C ALA A 240 3.49 3.39 -13.94
N ALA A 241 4.34 2.80 -13.08
CA ALA A 241 3.94 2.29 -11.77
C ALA A 241 3.37 3.38 -10.85
N ALA A 242 3.96 4.58 -10.86
CA ALA A 242 3.49 5.72 -10.10
C ALA A 242 2.09 6.16 -10.54
N TYR A 243 1.91 6.30 -11.84
CA TYR A 243 0.65 6.83 -12.39
C TYR A 243 -0.51 5.89 -12.13
N SER A 244 -0.35 4.59 -12.34
CA SER A 244 -1.37 3.58 -12.03
C SER A 244 -1.81 3.62 -10.55
N SER A 245 -0.83 3.67 -9.65
CA SER A 245 -1.10 3.70 -8.21
C SER A 245 -1.79 4.99 -7.76
N ALA A 246 -1.36 6.13 -8.30
CA ALA A 246 -1.86 7.44 -7.90
C ALA A 246 -3.23 7.76 -8.49
N ASP A 247 -3.50 7.37 -9.73
CA ASP A 247 -4.80 7.51 -10.41
C ASP A 247 -5.89 6.79 -9.59
N SER A 248 -5.66 5.51 -9.33
CA SER A 248 -6.53 4.68 -8.53
C SER A 248 -6.80 5.28 -7.15
N ALA A 249 -5.73 5.70 -6.44
CA ALA A 249 -5.84 6.29 -5.12
C ALA A 249 -6.63 7.60 -5.13
N LEU A 250 -6.31 8.52 -6.02
CA LEU A 250 -6.94 9.83 -6.09
C LEU A 250 -8.43 9.72 -6.45
N THR A 251 -8.76 8.78 -7.36
CA THR A 251 -10.15 8.49 -7.73
C THR A 251 -10.92 7.84 -6.58
N ALA A 252 -10.32 6.90 -5.85
CA ALA A 252 -10.94 6.22 -4.72
C ALA A 252 -11.18 7.19 -3.55
N LEU A 253 -10.18 8.02 -3.19
CA LEU A 253 -10.28 9.06 -2.17
C LEU A 253 -11.41 10.03 -2.47
N THR A 254 -11.44 10.54 -3.71
CA THR A 254 -12.48 11.47 -4.15
C THR A 254 -13.86 10.83 -4.09
N THR A 255 -13.98 9.59 -4.54
CA THR A 255 -15.27 8.88 -4.58
C THR A 255 -15.76 8.57 -3.18
N SER A 256 -14.91 8.01 -2.31
CA SER A 256 -15.29 7.69 -0.95
C SER A 256 -15.68 8.94 -0.17
N PHE A 257 -14.90 10.00 -0.23
CA PHE A 257 -15.25 11.23 0.46
C PHE A 257 -16.57 11.84 -0.04
N CYS A 258 -16.77 11.89 -1.35
CA CYS A 258 -18.01 12.42 -1.93
C CYS A 258 -19.24 11.58 -1.57
N VAL A 259 -19.11 10.25 -1.59
CA VAL A 259 -20.25 9.34 -1.32
C VAL A 259 -20.46 9.18 0.18
N ASP A 260 -19.39 8.84 0.92
CA ASP A 260 -19.49 8.40 2.30
C ASP A 260 -19.64 9.56 3.31
N PHE A 261 -19.15 10.78 2.96
CA PHE A 261 -19.22 11.94 3.85
C PHE A 261 -20.13 13.06 3.33
N LEU A 262 -20.13 13.32 2.01
CA LEU A 262 -20.92 14.42 1.45
C LEU A 262 -22.28 13.98 0.88
N GLY A 263 -22.53 12.67 0.75
CA GLY A 263 -23.78 12.12 0.23
C GLY A 263 -24.06 12.51 -1.23
N TYR A 264 -23.01 12.73 -2.04
CA TYR A 264 -23.16 13.14 -3.44
C TYR A 264 -23.65 11.99 -4.32
N GLU A 265 -24.62 12.28 -5.18
CA GLU A 265 -25.09 11.36 -6.20
C GLU A 265 -24.29 11.53 -7.51
N ARG A 266 -23.82 10.42 -8.09
CA ARG A 266 -23.07 10.44 -9.34
C ARG A 266 -23.83 11.03 -10.54
N SER A 267 -25.16 11.01 -10.50
CA SER A 267 -26.03 11.46 -11.58
C SER A 267 -26.33 12.96 -11.58
N LYS A 268 -26.07 13.67 -10.46
CA LYS A 268 -26.39 15.09 -10.34
C LYS A 268 -25.30 16.00 -10.91
N PRO A 269 -25.59 16.87 -11.91
CA PRO A 269 -24.59 17.77 -12.53
C PRO A 269 -23.91 18.72 -11.55
N THR A 270 -24.64 19.18 -10.51
CA THR A 270 -24.09 20.04 -9.45
C THR A 270 -23.01 19.34 -8.64
N ASP A 271 -23.17 18.03 -8.41
CA ASP A 271 -22.24 17.23 -7.64
C ASP A 271 -20.98 16.90 -8.42
N ILE A 272 -21.06 16.86 -9.76
CA ILE A 272 -19.89 16.68 -10.63
C ILE A 272 -18.90 17.85 -10.49
N LYS A 273 -19.38 19.10 -10.45
CA LYS A 273 -18.52 20.26 -10.24
C LYS A 273 -17.87 20.24 -8.85
N LYS A 274 -18.64 19.95 -7.81
CA LYS A 274 -18.14 19.88 -6.43
C LYS A 274 -17.14 18.75 -6.26
N ARG A 275 -17.37 17.59 -6.90
CA ARG A 275 -16.45 16.47 -6.92
C ARG A 275 -15.06 16.85 -7.47
N ARG A 276 -15.00 17.73 -8.47
CA ARG A 276 -13.72 18.23 -9.00
C ARG A 276 -12.91 18.99 -7.95
N TRP A 277 -13.56 19.80 -7.11
CA TRP A 277 -12.89 20.49 -6.00
C TRP A 277 -12.37 19.55 -4.93
N VAL A 278 -13.13 18.50 -4.60
CA VAL A 278 -12.68 17.45 -3.69
C VAL A 278 -11.46 16.74 -4.27
N HIS A 279 -11.46 16.45 -5.58
CA HIS A 279 -10.33 15.83 -6.28
C HIS A 279 -9.07 16.69 -6.21
N ILE A 280 -9.18 18.00 -6.45
CA ILE A 280 -8.09 18.98 -6.28
C ILE A 280 -7.61 19.00 -4.83
N GLY A 281 -8.53 18.99 -3.87
CA GLY A 281 -8.20 18.97 -2.44
C GLY A 281 -7.35 17.74 -2.06
N PHE A 282 -7.71 16.55 -2.53
CA PHE A 282 -6.91 15.34 -2.29
C PHE A 282 -5.57 15.35 -3.01
N ALA A 283 -5.49 15.89 -4.23
CA ALA A 283 -4.21 16.08 -4.90
C ALA A 283 -3.26 16.97 -4.09
N PHE A 284 -3.80 18.05 -3.50
CA PHE A 284 -3.04 18.93 -2.63
C PHE A 284 -2.64 18.26 -1.30
N ILE A 285 -3.54 17.47 -0.70
CA ILE A 285 -3.22 16.67 0.50
C ILE A 285 -2.09 15.69 0.22
N LEU A 286 -2.13 14.97 -0.90
CA LEU A 286 -1.03 14.07 -1.31
C LEU A 286 0.28 14.84 -1.48
N PHE A 287 0.26 16.01 -2.12
CA PHE A 287 1.44 16.87 -2.28
C PHE A 287 2.08 17.21 -0.93
N ILE A 288 1.29 17.73 0.01
CA ILE A 288 1.77 18.10 1.34
C ILE A 288 2.28 16.87 2.09
N THR A 289 1.58 15.74 2.03
CA THR A 289 1.97 14.51 2.71
C THR A 289 3.32 13.99 2.19
N ILE A 290 3.58 14.06 0.88
CA ILE A 290 4.86 13.67 0.30
C ILE A 290 5.98 14.58 0.79
N LEU A 291 5.77 15.89 0.89
CA LEU A 291 6.76 16.83 1.41
C LEU A 291 7.07 16.57 2.89
N ILE A 292 6.04 16.25 3.69
CA ILE A 292 6.23 15.85 5.09
C ILE A 292 7.07 14.58 5.17
N PHE A 293 6.77 13.56 4.35
CA PHE A 293 7.56 12.32 4.33
C PHE A 293 9.01 12.58 3.95
N ASN A 294 9.27 13.45 2.99
CA ASN A 294 10.63 13.83 2.64
C ASN A 294 11.41 14.45 3.81
N ALA A 295 10.72 15.17 4.67
CA ALA A 295 11.34 15.82 5.83
C ALA A 295 11.63 14.87 7.00
N ILE A 296 10.83 13.81 7.18
CA ILE A 296 10.88 12.95 8.38
C ILE A 296 11.34 11.50 8.11
N ASN A 297 11.34 11.04 6.85
CA ASN A 297 11.63 9.63 6.55
C ASN A 297 13.12 9.33 6.53
N ASN A 298 13.56 8.47 7.45
CA ASN A 298 14.92 7.93 7.53
C ASN A 298 15.00 6.41 7.33
N GLU A 299 13.87 5.74 7.23
CA GLU A 299 13.73 4.29 7.08
C GLU A 299 13.36 3.89 5.64
N ALA A 300 13.50 2.59 5.33
CA ALA A 300 12.99 2.04 4.08
C ALA A 300 11.47 2.25 3.98
N VAL A 301 11.02 2.81 2.86
CA VAL A 301 9.61 3.21 2.66
C VAL A 301 8.64 2.05 2.82
N ILE A 302 9.03 0.83 2.45
CA ILE A 302 8.18 -0.36 2.60
C ILE A 302 7.88 -0.68 4.07
N LYS A 303 8.85 -0.49 4.97
CA LYS A 303 8.65 -0.71 6.42
C LYS A 303 7.66 0.30 6.98
N GLU A 304 7.82 1.58 6.62
CA GLU A 304 6.91 2.65 7.06
C GLU A 304 5.50 2.47 6.50
N LEU A 305 5.37 2.03 5.24
CA LEU A 305 4.09 1.72 4.63
C LEU A 305 3.32 0.65 5.43
N PHE A 306 3.96 -0.47 5.76
CA PHE A 306 3.32 -1.55 6.50
C PHE A 306 3.10 -1.20 7.98
N ARG A 307 3.97 -0.40 8.58
CA ARG A 307 3.76 0.17 9.91
C ARG A 307 2.49 1.03 9.93
N ALA A 308 2.38 1.98 9.00
CA ALA A 308 1.19 2.82 8.85
C ALA A 308 -0.08 1.98 8.57
N ALA A 309 0.04 0.93 7.75
CA ALA A 309 -1.06 -0.01 7.52
C ALA A 309 -1.50 -0.71 8.82
N GLY A 310 -0.57 -1.10 9.68
CA GLY A 310 -0.88 -1.68 11.00
C GLY A 310 -1.74 -0.77 11.87
N PHE A 311 -1.45 0.53 11.86
CA PHE A 311 -2.22 1.52 12.62
C PHE A 311 -3.56 1.89 11.98
N THR A 312 -3.67 1.88 10.66
CA THR A 312 -4.85 2.37 9.95
C THR A 312 -5.82 1.26 9.54
N TYR A 313 -5.34 0.10 9.09
CA TYR A 313 -6.19 -1.06 8.77
C TYR A 313 -6.50 -1.95 9.98
N GLY A 314 -5.72 -1.87 11.06
CA GLY A 314 -5.99 -2.65 12.28
C GLY A 314 -7.38 -2.39 12.86
N PRO A 315 -7.82 -1.14 13.07
CA PRO A 315 -9.18 -0.85 13.53
C PRO A 315 -10.26 -1.38 12.58
N LEU A 316 -10.06 -1.29 11.26
CA LEU A 316 -10.96 -1.87 10.26
C LEU A 316 -11.03 -3.40 10.42
N LEU A 317 -9.88 -4.06 10.55
CA LEU A 317 -9.81 -5.50 10.77
C LEU A 317 -10.61 -5.91 12.02
N GLY A 318 -10.47 -5.18 13.13
CA GLY A 318 -11.20 -5.43 14.36
C GLY A 318 -12.71 -5.22 14.20
N LEU A 319 -13.16 -4.14 13.56
CA LEU A 319 -14.57 -3.84 13.30
C LEU A 319 -15.22 -4.92 12.42
N PHE A 320 -14.59 -5.26 11.30
CA PHE A 320 -15.12 -6.28 10.38
C PHE A 320 -15.09 -7.67 11.01
N SER A 321 -14.01 -8.02 11.71
CA SER A 321 -13.92 -9.30 12.42
C SER A 321 -15.01 -9.44 13.47
N PHE A 322 -15.25 -8.40 14.28
CA PHE A 322 -16.32 -8.41 15.27
C PHE A 322 -17.70 -8.53 14.61
N GLY A 323 -17.93 -7.81 13.51
CA GLY A 323 -19.19 -7.87 12.77
C GLY A 323 -19.48 -9.23 12.14
N ILE A 324 -18.45 -9.90 11.62
CA ILE A 324 -18.57 -11.20 10.92
C ILE A 324 -18.65 -12.36 11.93
N LEU A 325 -17.79 -12.34 12.96
CA LEU A 325 -17.64 -13.46 13.89
C LEU A 325 -18.67 -13.45 15.03
N THR A 326 -19.33 -12.31 15.28
CA THR A 326 -20.31 -12.20 16.37
C THR A 326 -21.67 -11.73 15.86
N LYS A 327 -22.73 -12.01 16.64
CA LYS A 327 -24.07 -11.43 16.46
C LYS A 327 -24.37 -10.31 17.47
N ASN A 328 -23.40 -9.93 18.25
CA ASN A 328 -23.55 -8.99 19.34
C ASN A 328 -23.83 -7.57 18.83
N LYS A 329 -24.74 -6.86 19.50
CA LYS A 329 -24.99 -5.44 19.28
C LYS A 329 -23.98 -4.61 20.08
N ILE A 330 -23.61 -3.47 19.56
CA ILE A 330 -22.72 -2.48 20.21
C ILE A 330 -23.42 -1.13 20.34
N ASN A 331 -22.93 -0.29 21.22
CA ASN A 331 -23.30 1.12 21.19
C ASN A 331 -22.42 1.86 20.19
N ASP A 332 -22.98 2.14 19.02
CA ASP A 332 -22.28 2.73 17.87
C ASP A 332 -21.62 4.11 18.17
N LYS A 333 -22.16 4.86 19.14
CA LYS A 333 -21.63 6.18 19.53
C LYS A 333 -20.17 6.14 20.00
N TYR A 334 -19.72 5.01 20.53
CA TYR A 334 -18.37 4.88 21.09
C TYR A 334 -17.34 4.29 20.12
N VAL A 335 -17.72 3.93 18.89
CA VAL A 335 -16.82 3.24 17.94
C VAL A 335 -15.59 4.07 17.61
N VAL A 336 -15.75 5.37 17.39
CA VAL A 336 -14.61 6.28 17.17
C VAL A 336 -13.64 6.25 18.34
N VAL A 337 -14.14 6.36 19.56
CA VAL A 337 -13.29 6.34 20.77
C VAL A 337 -12.60 4.98 20.94
N ILE A 338 -13.32 3.90 20.69
CA ILE A 338 -12.77 2.53 20.75
C ILE A 338 -11.61 2.36 19.79
N THR A 339 -11.78 2.79 18.55
CA THR A 339 -10.71 2.66 17.54
C THR A 339 -9.51 3.56 17.83
N LEU A 340 -9.72 4.75 18.38
CA LEU A 340 -8.62 5.61 18.85
C LEU A 340 -7.87 5.00 20.04
N ILE A 341 -8.59 4.42 21.01
CA ILE A 341 -7.97 3.71 22.13
C ILE A 341 -7.16 2.52 21.63
N SER A 342 -7.67 1.74 20.66
CA SER A 342 -6.91 0.62 20.08
C SER A 342 -5.61 1.05 19.43
N ILE A 343 -5.61 2.19 18.73
CA ILE A 343 -4.39 2.79 18.15
C ILE A 343 -3.41 3.20 19.25
N LEU A 344 -3.88 3.83 20.31
CA LEU A 344 -3.03 4.20 21.47
C LEU A 344 -2.40 2.97 22.12
N LEU A 345 -3.19 1.92 22.36
CA LEU A 345 -2.68 0.65 22.92
C LEU A 345 -1.65 0.00 21.99
N THR A 346 -1.88 0.07 20.67
CA THR A 346 -0.92 -0.41 19.67
C THR A 346 0.36 0.42 19.68
N GLY A 347 0.25 1.73 19.87
CA GLY A 347 1.40 2.63 20.04
C GLY A 347 2.20 2.28 21.32
N ILE A 348 1.51 2.00 22.42
CA ILE A 348 2.14 1.54 23.68
C ILE A 348 2.86 0.21 23.45
N TYR A 349 2.27 -0.74 22.72
CA TYR A 349 2.96 -1.97 22.33
C TYR A 349 4.20 -1.68 21.50
N PHE A 350 4.07 -0.87 20.46
CA PHE A 350 5.13 -0.59 19.48
C PHE A 350 6.35 0.09 20.13
N TYR A 351 6.12 1.09 20.97
CA TYR A 351 7.19 1.85 21.64
C TYR A 351 7.56 1.30 23.02
N GLY A 352 6.61 0.71 23.73
CA GLY A 352 6.81 0.28 25.12
C GLY A 352 7.46 -1.09 25.25
N VAL A 353 7.10 -2.07 24.41
CA VAL A 353 7.69 -3.41 24.51
C VAL A 353 9.20 -3.41 24.24
N PRO A 354 9.73 -2.67 23.25
CA PRO A 354 11.18 -2.56 23.06
C PRO A 354 11.93 -1.97 24.24
N MET A 355 11.26 -1.17 25.09
CA MET A 355 11.87 -0.63 26.32
C MET A 355 11.99 -1.67 27.44
N LEU A 356 11.16 -2.71 27.41
CA LEU A 356 11.09 -3.75 28.43
C LEU A 356 11.82 -5.03 28.04
N VAL A 357 11.91 -5.29 26.75
CA VAL A 357 12.51 -6.52 26.19
C VAL A 357 13.66 -6.13 25.27
N GLU A 358 14.87 -6.47 25.68
CA GLU A 358 16.07 -6.18 24.87
C GLU A 358 15.98 -6.77 23.48
N ARG A 359 16.38 -5.99 22.49
CA ARG A 359 16.39 -6.36 21.06
C ARG A 359 15.03 -6.71 20.46
N PHE A 360 13.91 -6.44 21.16
CA PHE A 360 12.61 -6.66 20.58
C PHE A 360 12.29 -5.59 19.52
N GLU A 361 11.95 -6.05 18.34
CA GLU A 361 11.47 -5.21 17.25
C GLU A 361 10.05 -5.62 16.87
N ALA A 362 9.13 -4.64 16.87
CA ALA A 362 7.80 -4.85 16.32
C ALA A 362 7.85 -4.91 14.80
N GLY A 363 7.16 -5.89 14.25
CA GLY A 363 7.09 -6.14 12.80
C GLY A 363 5.68 -5.95 12.23
N PHE A 364 5.31 -6.78 11.27
CA PHE A 364 4.03 -6.71 10.58
C PHE A 364 2.84 -7.21 11.41
N GLU A 365 3.08 -7.79 12.59
CA GLU A 365 2.04 -8.20 13.53
C GLU A 365 1.22 -7.02 14.08
N LEU A 366 1.67 -5.78 13.90
CA LEU A 366 0.96 -4.59 14.38
C LEU A 366 -0.51 -4.53 13.93
N ILE A 367 -0.80 -4.98 12.72
CA ILE A 367 -2.18 -5.01 12.20
C ILE A 367 -3.06 -5.97 12.99
N ILE A 368 -2.49 -7.12 13.38
CA ILE A 368 -3.18 -8.15 14.16
C ILE A 368 -3.45 -7.62 15.57
N ILE A 369 -2.43 -7.03 16.19
CA ILE A 369 -2.48 -6.51 17.55
C ILE A 369 -3.51 -5.39 17.66
N ASN A 370 -3.50 -4.43 16.72
CA ASN A 370 -4.47 -3.36 16.68
C ASN A 370 -5.89 -3.88 16.41
N GLY A 371 -6.03 -4.82 15.46
CA GLY A 371 -7.30 -5.49 15.21
C GLY A 371 -7.83 -6.23 16.43
N PHE A 372 -6.96 -6.89 17.18
CA PHE A 372 -7.30 -7.61 18.42
C PHE A 372 -7.74 -6.65 19.53
N PHE A 373 -7.02 -5.55 19.76
CA PHE A 373 -7.44 -4.53 20.71
C PHE A 373 -8.81 -3.94 20.34
N THR A 374 -9.02 -3.61 19.07
CA THR A 374 -10.32 -3.13 18.61
C THR A 374 -11.42 -4.17 18.88
N TYR A 375 -11.17 -5.43 18.56
CA TYR A 375 -12.11 -6.53 18.75
C TYR A 375 -12.50 -6.71 20.23
N ILE A 376 -11.52 -6.70 21.15
CA ILE A 376 -11.76 -6.81 22.60
C ILE A 376 -12.55 -5.61 23.11
N LEU A 377 -12.17 -4.39 22.73
CA LEU A 377 -12.86 -3.18 23.18
C LEU A 377 -14.31 -3.15 22.69
N LEU A 378 -14.60 -3.68 21.49
CA LEU A 378 -15.96 -3.85 20.98
C LEU A 378 -16.74 -4.89 21.80
N HIS A 379 -16.12 -5.97 22.26
CA HIS A 379 -16.75 -6.91 23.16
C HIS A 379 -17.14 -6.27 24.50
N PHE A 380 -16.25 -5.46 25.05
CA PHE A 380 -16.51 -4.72 26.27
C PHE A 380 -17.66 -3.71 26.08
N ASN A 381 -17.65 -2.97 24.98
CA ASN A 381 -18.76 -2.05 24.62
C ASN A 381 -20.09 -2.81 24.50
N SER A 382 -20.08 -3.96 23.85
CA SER A 382 -21.29 -4.79 23.72
C SER A 382 -21.82 -5.29 25.06
N TYR A 383 -20.93 -5.68 25.95
CA TYR A 383 -21.31 -6.12 27.31
C TYR A 383 -21.98 -4.97 28.09
N LEU A 384 -21.38 -3.77 28.04
CA LEU A 384 -21.95 -2.58 28.69
C LEU A 384 -23.30 -2.16 28.07
N HIS A 385 -23.45 -2.32 26.75
CA HIS A 385 -24.68 -2.01 26.05
C HIS A 385 -25.82 -2.94 26.48
N ARG A 386 -25.54 -4.25 26.63
CA ARG A 386 -26.53 -5.23 27.11
C ARG A 386 -27.01 -5.00 28.53
N LYS A 387 -26.16 -4.43 29.40
CA LYS A 387 -26.58 -4.10 30.79
C LYS A 387 -27.49 -2.88 30.91
N LYS A 388 -27.52 -2.03 29.85
CA LYS A 388 -28.32 -0.80 29.83
C LYS A 388 -29.60 -0.92 29.02
N SER A 389 -29.73 -1.95 28.16
CA SER A 389 -30.93 -2.33 27.42
C SER A 389 -31.70 -3.44 28.16
#